data_7856849980e30ddac5116c8c17af92a8
#
_entry.id   7856849980e30ddac5116c8c17af92a8
#
_cell.length_a   1.000
_cell.length_b   1.000
_cell.length_c   1.000
_cell.angle_alpha   90.00
_cell.angle_beta   90.00
_cell.angle_gamma   90.00
#
_symmetry.space_group_name_H-M   'P 1'
#
loop_
_entity.id
_entity.type
_entity.pdbx_description
1 polymer ?
#
loop_
_entity_poly.entity_id
_entity_poly.type
_entity_poly.pdbx_seq_one_letter_code
_entity_poly.pdbx_strand_id
1 'polypeptide(L)'
;VSITELEGRLSIKSGAFSCFVPCWHEGMPALEPDPASWPISDSLKIGFEMISGFTVDNDKKKIVETSLLLQANSMIATDSAVMLEFWHGIDLPTMTIPKTFVSAIMNTKKSLKAFGYSGNSCTFWFEDDSWIKTQLYEESWPDVSLILNKDCKPEPLPEGFYEALKNIEPFSEGKDTEKCVYFVDGALQSHRDKIEGAVCEVPGIKHGPAFNIKRLKRIEHCIQTVDFYSHNVMYFYGAGVRGALAGVSK
;
A
#
# COMPACT_ATOMS: atom_id res chain seq x y z
N VAL A 1 4.15 38.18 -12.64
CA VAL A 1 3.10 37.32 -13.19
C VAL A 1 1.84 38.14 -13.30
N SER A 2 1.23 38.22 -14.48
CA SER A 2 -0.11 38.81 -14.66
C SER A 2 -1.11 37.70 -14.97
N ILE A 3 -2.28 37.78 -14.36
CA ILE A 3 -3.41 36.90 -14.61
C ILE A 3 -4.57 37.81 -15.06
N THR A 4 -5.11 37.51 -16.22
CA THR A 4 -6.21 38.28 -16.81
C THR A 4 -7.31 37.31 -17.24
N GLU A 5 -8.54 37.62 -16.84
CA GLU A 5 -9.72 36.88 -17.31
C GLU A 5 -10.08 37.36 -18.72
N LEU A 6 -10.25 36.43 -19.64
CA LEU A 6 -10.75 36.64 -20.99
C LEU A 6 -11.99 35.77 -21.13
N GLU A 7 -12.84 36.03 -22.08
CA GLU A 7 -14.07 35.25 -22.31
C GLU A 7 -13.81 33.74 -22.25
N GLY A 8 -14.27 33.08 -21.17
CA GLY A 8 -14.18 31.64 -20.95
C GLY A 8 -12.78 31.09 -20.67
N ARG A 9 -11.75 31.92 -20.41
CA ARG A 9 -10.39 31.49 -20.10
C ARG A 9 -9.59 32.50 -19.29
N LEU A 10 -8.64 31.98 -18.50
CA LEU A 10 -7.61 32.80 -17.85
C LEU A 10 -6.35 32.86 -18.72
N SER A 11 -5.85 34.06 -18.94
CA SER A 11 -4.53 34.30 -19.53
C SER A 11 -3.53 34.52 -18.41
N ILE A 12 -2.49 33.68 -18.34
CA ILE A 12 -1.39 33.79 -17.37
C ILE A 12 -0.12 34.12 -18.14
N LYS A 13 0.55 35.22 -17.76
CA LYS A 13 1.81 35.68 -18.39
C LYS A 13 2.89 35.90 -17.36
N SER A 14 4.09 35.41 -17.64
CA SER A 14 5.29 35.65 -16.82
C SER A 14 6.53 35.72 -17.72
N GLY A 15 7.04 36.93 -17.94
CA GLY A 15 8.13 37.13 -18.89
C GLY A 15 7.73 36.69 -20.30
N ALA A 16 8.54 35.81 -20.90
CA ALA A 16 8.27 35.22 -22.22
C ALA A 16 7.23 34.07 -22.18
N PHE A 17 6.84 33.60 -21.01
CA PHE A 17 5.83 32.54 -20.87
C PHE A 17 4.42 33.10 -20.90
N SER A 18 3.54 32.46 -21.69
CA SER A 18 2.09 32.71 -21.64
C SER A 18 1.32 31.40 -21.81
N CYS A 19 0.27 31.24 -21.05
CA CYS A 19 -0.66 30.14 -21.19
C CYS A 19 -2.11 30.59 -21.03
N PHE A 20 -3.03 29.80 -21.57
CA PHE A 20 -4.46 29.99 -21.42
C PHE A 20 -5.05 28.77 -20.72
N VAL A 21 -5.83 29.02 -19.66
CA VAL A 21 -6.55 27.97 -18.94
C VAL A 21 -8.04 28.18 -19.16
N PRO A 22 -8.78 27.21 -19.68
CA PRO A 22 -10.23 27.33 -19.83
C PRO A 22 -10.87 27.54 -18.46
N CYS A 23 -11.83 28.46 -18.38
CA CYS A 23 -12.63 28.71 -17.20
C CYS A 23 -14.06 28.30 -17.45
N TRP A 24 -14.65 27.64 -16.47
CA TRP A 24 -16.07 27.34 -16.49
C TRP A 24 -16.78 28.29 -15.53
N HIS A 25 -17.82 28.94 -16.01
CA HIS A 25 -18.61 29.91 -15.23
C HIS A 25 -19.71 29.23 -14.39
N GLU A 26 -19.85 27.93 -14.49
CA GLU A 26 -20.73 27.19 -13.59
C GLU A 26 -20.09 27.20 -12.19
N GLY A 27 -20.82 27.75 -11.22
CA GLY A 27 -20.37 27.76 -9.84
C GLY A 27 -20.00 26.36 -9.39
N MET A 28 -18.84 26.16 -8.78
CA MET A 28 -18.53 24.89 -8.14
C MET A 28 -19.63 24.57 -7.13
N PRO A 29 -20.20 23.36 -7.16
CA PRO A 29 -21.18 22.98 -6.15
C PRO A 29 -20.54 23.16 -4.76
N ALA A 30 -21.29 23.77 -3.85
CA ALA A 30 -20.86 23.88 -2.47
C ALA A 30 -20.76 22.47 -1.89
N LEU A 31 -19.53 21.99 -1.71
CA LEU A 31 -19.29 20.71 -1.06
C LEU A 31 -19.29 20.95 0.44
N GLU A 32 -20.18 20.25 1.14
CA GLU A 32 -20.20 20.25 2.60
C GLU A 32 -19.47 19.02 3.12
N PRO A 33 -18.70 19.14 4.19
CA PRO A 33 -18.04 17.99 4.81
C PRO A 33 -19.08 17.09 5.50
N ASP A 34 -18.77 15.80 5.58
CA ASP A 34 -19.54 14.90 6.43
C ASP A 34 -19.34 15.29 7.90
N PRO A 35 -20.39 15.25 8.75
CA PRO A 35 -20.26 15.63 10.14
C PRO A 35 -19.19 14.83 10.88
N ALA A 36 -18.33 15.48 11.65
CA ALA A 36 -17.30 14.83 12.45
C ALA A 36 -17.93 13.96 13.53
N SER A 37 -17.90 12.65 13.37
CA SER A 37 -18.56 11.69 14.25
C SER A 37 -17.59 10.83 15.05
N TRP A 38 -16.37 10.63 14.55
CA TRP A 38 -15.33 9.81 15.18
C TRP A 38 -14.09 10.63 15.45
N PRO A 39 -13.64 10.72 16.72
CA PRO A 39 -12.31 11.25 17.01
C PRO A 39 -11.27 10.29 16.45
N ILE A 40 -10.29 10.80 15.77
CA ILE A 40 -9.16 10.03 15.22
C ILE A 40 -7.85 10.70 15.61
N SER A 41 -6.77 9.99 15.38
CA SER A 41 -5.42 10.46 15.65
C SER A 41 -4.49 10.18 14.48
N ASP A 42 -3.27 10.66 14.58
CA ASP A 42 -2.22 10.42 13.58
C ASP A 42 -1.81 8.93 13.47
N SER A 43 -2.32 8.04 14.34
CA SER A 43 -2.16 6.58 14.16
C SER A 43 -2.70 6.09 12.81
N LEU A 44 -3.77 6.70 12.29
CA LEU A 44 -4.24 6.43 10.93
C LEU A 44 -3.23 6.85 9.86
N LYS A 45 -2.53 7.97 10.04
CA LYS A 45 -1.47 8.39 9.11
C LYS A 45 -0.30 7.41 9.09
N ILE A 46 0.11 6.92 10.25
CA ILE A 46 1.14 5.87 10.35
C ILE A 46 0.70 4.65 9.53
N GLY A 47 -0.56 4.24 9.68
CA GLY A 47 -1.13 3.15 8.89
C GLY A 47 -1.13 3.46 7.39
N PHE A 48 -1.58 4.64 6.98
CA PHE A 48 -1.57 5.05 5.58
C PHE A 48 -0.16 5.06 4.99
N GLU A 49 0.83 5.57 5.70
CA GLU A 49 2.23 5.56 5.29
C GLU A 49 2.74 4.13 5.08
N MET A 50 2.43 3.24 6.02
CA MET A 50 2.86 1.86 5.98
C MET A 50 2.25 1.08 4.83
N ILE A 51 0.93 1.22 4.58
CA ILE A 51 0.23 0.34 3.64
C ILE A 51 0.00 0.92 2.25
N SER A 52 0.04 2.25 2.06
CA SER A 52 -0.26 2.88 0.76
C SER A 52 0.68 2.44 -0.36
N GLY A 53 1.91 2.08 -0.02
CA GLY A 53 2.88 1.51 -0.94
C GLY A 53 2.47 0.16 -1.54
N PHE A 54 1.48 -0.54 -0.97
CA PHE A 54 0.99 -1.84 -1.44
C PHE A 54 -0.23 -1.73 -2.36
N THR A 55 -0.59 -0.53 -2.78
CA THR A 55 -1.58 -0.28 -3.82
C THR A 55 -0.90 0.11 -5.14
N VAL A 56 -1.64 0.04 -6.25
CA VAL A 56 -1.14 0.33 -7.60
C VAL A 56 -1.72 1.65 -8.10
N ASP A 57 -0.91 2.48 -8.78
CA ASP A 57 -1.38 3.69 -9.47
C ASP A 57 -1.66 3.35 -10.95
N ASN A 58 -2.83 2.78 -11.23
CA ASN A 58 -3.20 2.44 -12.60
C ASN A 58 -4.73 2.29 -12.73
N ASP A 59 -5.36 3.18 -13.46
CA ASP A 59 -6.82 3.21 -13.69
C ASP A 59 -7.38 1.96 -14.39
N LYS A 60 -6.49 1.13 -15.00
CA LYS A 60 -6.90 -0.13 -15.65
C LYS A 60 -6.90 -1.32 -14.70
N LYS A 61 -6.54 -1.11 -13.45
CA LYS A 61 -6.50 -2.15 -12.42
C LYS A 61 -7.83 -2.25 -11.68
N LYS A 62 -8.02 -3.37 -10.96
CA LYS A 62 -9.20 -3.56 -10.12
C LYS A 62 -9.22 -2.54 -8.98
N ILE A 63 -10.39 -2.15 -8.53
CA ILE A 63 -10.57 -1.21 -7.41
C ILE A 63 -9.79 -1.66 -6.17
N VAL A 64 -9.80 -2.94 -5.84
CA VAL A 64 -9.04 -3.50 -4.70
C VAL A 64 -7.53 -3.25 -4.77
N GLU A 65 -6.96 -3.11 -5.96
CA GLU A 65 -5.53 -2.83 -6.16
C GLU A 65 -5.21 -1.33 -6.09
N THR A 66 -6.22 -0.46 -6.29
CA THR A 66 -6.08 1.02 -6.37
C THR A 66 -6.71 1.74 -5.19
N SER A 67 -7.17 1.01 -4.19
CA SER A 67 -7.85 1.51 -3.01
C SER A 67 -7.34 0.87 -1.74
N LEU A 68 -7.76 1.41 -0.61
CA LEU A 68 -7.56 0.84 0.71
C LEU A 68 -8.91 0.44 1.29
N LEU A 69 -8.99 -0.71 1.94
CA LEU A 69 -10.12 -1.11 2.76
C LEU A 69 -9.87 -0.62 4.18
N LEU A 70 -10.71 0.29 4.68
CA LEU A 70 -10.80 0.60 6.10
C LEU A 70 -11.86 -0.30 6.74
N GLN A 71 -11.55 -0.83 7.91
CA GLN A 71 -12.46 -1.65 8.72
C GLN A 71 -12.40 -1.19 10.17
N ALA A 72 -13.33 -1.69 11.00
CA ALA A 72 -13.20 -1.56 12.44
C ALA A 72 -11.81 -2.05 12.87
N ASN A 73 -11.04 -1.14 13.47
CA ASN A 73 -9.70 -1.36 14.03
C ASN A 73 -8.55 -1.64 13.05
N SER A 74 -8.80 -1.88 11.76
CA SER A 74 -7.73 -2.19 10.79
C SER A 74 -7.92 -1.54 9.42
N MET A 75 -6.86 -1.51 8.64
CA MET A 75 -6.86 -1.11 7.25
C MET A 75 -6.04 -2.08 6.41
N ILE A 76 -6.46 -2.30 5.16
CA ILE A 76 -5.87 -3.31 4.27
C ILE A 76 -5.56 -2.70 2.91
N ALA A 77 -4.43 -3.10 2.35
CA ALA A 77 -4.03 -2.78 0.98
C ALA A 77 -3.46 -4.02 0.27
N THR A 78 -3.59 -4.05 -1.05
CA THR A 78 -3.02 -5.14 -1.87
C THR A 78 -2.68 -4.67 -3.28
N ASP A 79 -1.62 -5.27 -3.86
CA ASP A 79 -1.29 -5.19 -5.29
C ASP A 79 -1.59 -6.51 -6.03
N SER A 80 -2.47 -7.35 -5.47
CA SER A 80 -2.80 -8.73 -5.89
C SER A 80 -1.70 -9.76 -5.64
N ALA A 81 -0.49 -9.38 -5.28
CA ALA A 81 0.59 -10.31 -4.95
C ALA A 81 1.06 -10.18 -3.50
N VAL A 82 0.96 -8.97 -2.95
CA VAL A 82 1.15 -8.72 -1.52
C VAL A 82 -0.16 -8.19 -0.97
N MET A 83 -0.58 -8.68 0.18
CA MET A 83 -1.65 -8.13 0.98
C MET A 83 -1.09 -7.79 2.36
N LEU A 84 -1.35 -6.57 2.83
CA LEU A 84 -0.93 -6.09 4.13
C LEU A 84 -2.13 -5.55 4.90
N GLU A 85 -2.28 -5.94 6.16
CA GLU A 85 -3.22 -5.39 7.12
C GLU A 85 -2.45 -4.70 8.24
N PHE A 86 -2.89 -3.49 8.59
CA PHE A 86 -2.38 -2.70 9.71
C PHE A 86 -3.50 -2.42 10.70
N TRP A 87 -3.25 -2.62 12.00
CA TRP A 87 -4.20 -2.33 13.08
C TRP A 87 -4.01 -0.92 13.62
N HIS A 88 -4.96 -0.02 13.32
CA HIS A 88 -4.98 1.36 13.84
C HIS A 88 -5.73 1.48 15.18
N GLY A 89 -6.55 0.50 15.55
CA GLY A 89 -7.25 0.45 16.85
C GLY A 89 -8.43 1.41 16.99
N ILE A 90 -8.93 2.00 15.90
CA ILE A 90 -10.06 2.93 15.91
C ILE A 90 -11.27 2.22 15.30
N ASP A 91 -12.41 2.25 15.99
CA ASP A 91 -13.64 1.63 15.52
C ASP A 91 -14.28 2.51 14.40
N LEU A 92 -13.88 2.28 13.17
CA LEU A 92 -14.39 2.97 11.98
C LEU A 92 -15.37 2.08 11.21
N PRO A 93 -16.35 2.67 10.48
CA PRO A 93 -17.17 1.92 9.55
C PRO A 93 -16.33 1.31 8.43
N THR A 94 -16.76 0.13 7.96
CA THR A 94 -16.09 -0.51 6.82
C THR A 94 -16.35 0.27 5.55
N MET A 95 -15.28 0.65 4.83
CA MET A 95 -15.37 1.43 3.61
C MET A 95 -14.14 1.25 2.71
N THR A 96 -14.32 1.48 1.41
CA THR A 96 -13.25 1.46 0.41
C THR A 96 -12.89 2.88 -0.01
N ILE A 97 -11.69 3.33 0.34
CA ILE A 97 -11.20 4.67 0.03
C ILE A 97 -10.19 4.67 -1.12
N PRO A 98 -10.24 5.64 -2.05
CA PRO A 98 -9.26 5.77 -3.12
C PRO A 98 -7.84 6.02 -2.60
N LYS A 99 -6.83 5.39 -3.22
CA LYS A 99 -5.42 5.67 -2.93
C LYS A 99 -5.08 7.16 -3.10
N THR A 100 -5.61 7.81 -4.13
CA THR A 100 -5.39 9.24 -4.39
C THR A 100 -5.82 10.12 -3.22
N PHE A 101 -6.90 9.74 -2.55
CA PHE A 101 -7.38 10.43 -1.35
C PHE A 101 -6.41 10.28 -0.18
N VAL A 102 -5.92 9.05 0.05
CA VAL A 102 -4.89 8.79 1.07
C VAL A 102 -3.63 9.62 0.79
N SER A 103 -3.18 9.66 -0.47
CA SER A 103 -2.05 10.48 -0.88
C SER A 103 -2.29 11.98 -0.62
N ALA A 104 -3.51 12.46 -0.86
CA ALA A 104 -3.87 13.84 -0.56
C ALA A 104 -3.78 14.15 0.95
N ILE A 105 -4.30 13.25 1.82
CA ILE A 105 -4.17 13.38 3.28
C ILE A 105 -2.70 13.44 3.70
N MET A 106 -1.87 12.52 3.21
CA MET A 106 -0.45 12.45 3.55
C MET A 106 0.32 13.70 3.14
N ASN A 107 -0.03 14.31 2.00
CA ASN A 107 0.60 15.52 1.50
C ASN A 107 0.24 16.79 2.29
N THR A 108 -0.83 16.81 3.09
CA THR A 108 -1.22 17.99 3.87
C THR A 108 -0.22 18.35 4.97
N LYS A 109 0.51 17.36 5.50
CA LYS A 109 1.37 17.48 6.70
C LYS A 109 0.65 17.98 7.96
N LYS A 110 -0.70 17.99 7.96
CA LYS A 110 -1.54 18.43 9.08
C LYS A 110 -1.92 17.24 9.94
N SER A 111 -2.07 17.42 11.25
CA SER A 111 -2.55 16.38 12.16
C SER A 111 -4.04 16.13 11.98
N LEU A 112 -4.43 14.87 12.03
CA LEU A 112 -5.82 14.44 11.95
C LEU A 112 -6.53 14.67 13.29
N LYS A 113 -7.79 15.12 13.23
CA LYS A 113 -8.64 15.42 14.40
C LYS A 113 -9.87 14.53 14.48
N ALA A 114 -10.58 14.41 13.38
CA ALA A 114 -11.85 13.70 13.35
C ALA A 114 -12.14 13.10 11.97
N PHE A 115 -13.08 12.18 11.96
CA PHE A 115 -13.57 11.51 10.76
C PHE A 115 -15.10 11.64 10.68
N GLY A 116 -15.61 11.92 9.50
CA GLY A 116 -17.02 11.95 9.16
C GLY A 116 -17.36 10.93 8.07
N TYR A 117 -18.56 10.38 8.11
CA TYR A 117 -19.01 9.35 7.17
C TYR A 117 -20.51 9.52 6.88
N SER A 118 -20.89 9.39 5.62
CA SER A 118 -22.29 9.50 5.16
C SER A 118 -22.72 8.37 4.23
N GLY A 119 -22.13 7.18 4.32
CA GLY A 119 -22.48 6.00 3.53
C GLY A 119 -21.81 5.96 2.15
N ASN A 120 -21.79 7.04 1.40
CA ASN A 120 -21.15 7.13 0.07
C ASN A 120 -19.95 8.07 0.01
N SER A 121 -19.67 8.78 1.10
CA SER A 121 -18.52 9.68 1.20
C SER A 121 -17.91 9.65 2.61
N CYS A 122 -16.66 10.08 2.70
CA CYS A 122 -16.01 10.29 3.97
C CYS A 122 -15.20 11.60 3.96
N THR A 123 -15.09 12.21 5.14
CA THR A 123 -14.36 13.46 5.37
C THR A 123 -13.36 13.27 6.49
N PHE A 124 -12.11 13.64 6.25
CA PHE A 124 -11.07 13.72 7.28
C PHE A 124 -10.87 15.18 7.68
N TRP A 125 -11.04 15.46 8.95
CA TRP A 125 -10.87 16.77 9.56
C TRP A 125 -9.49 16.87 10.18
N PHE A 126 -8.87 18.04 10.07
CA PHE A 126 -7.57 18.35 10.65
C PHE A 126 -7.74 19.25 11.88
N GLU A 127 -6.68 19.36 12.68
CA GLU A 127 -6.67 20.19 13.90
C GLU A 127 -6.93 21.69 13.64
N ASP A 128 -6.64 22.17 12.44
CA ASP A 128 -6.91 23.56 12.01
C ASP A 128 -8.32 23.77 11.43
N ASP A 129 -9.24 22.82 11.65
CA ASP A 129 -10.61 22.79 11.14
C ASP A 129 -10.73 22.74 9.60
N SER A 130 -9.65 22.62 8.87
CA SER A 130 -9.70 22.27 7.46
C SER A 130 -10.05 20.79 7.28
N TRP A 131 -10.50 20.42 6.08
CA TRP A 131 -10.94 19.07 5.81
C TRP A 131 -10.66 18.64 4.36
N ILE A 132 -10.63 17.35 4.15
CA ILE A 132 -10.61 16.71 2.84
C ILE A 132 -11.73 15.68 2.78
N LYS A 133 -12.52 15.70 1.70
CA LYS A 133 -13.63 14.79 1.45
C LYS A 133 -13.40 13.97 0.18
N THR A 134 -13.83 12.72 0.19
CA THR A 134 -13.88 11.87 -1.00
C THR A 134 -15.20 11.11 -1.08
N GLN A 135 -15.56 10.73 -2.29
CA GLN A 135 -16.55 9.68 -2.50
C GLN A 135 -15.90 8.31 -2.27
N LEU A 136 -16.68 7.38 -1.77
CA LEU A 136 -16.27 6.00 -1.54
C LEU A 136 -16.54 5.15 -2.79
N TYR A 137 -15.76 4.10 -2.96
CA TYR A 137 -16.10 3.08 -3.95
C TYR A 137 -17.25 2.22 -3.45
N GLU A 138 -18.24 1.98 -4.30
CA GLU A 138 -19.38 1.09 -4.01
C GLU A 138 -18.99 -0.40 -4.11
N GLU A 139 -17.90 -0.71 -4.83
CA GLU A 139 -17.44 -2.07 -5.02
C GLU A 139 -16.92 -2.66 -3.71
N SER A 140 -17.46 -3.81 -3.35
CA SER A 140 -17.06 -4.55 -2.16
C SER A 140 -15.73 -5.28 -2.37
N TRP A 141 -14.88 -5.25 -1.37
CA TRP A 141 -13.70 -6.10 -1.32
C TRP A 141 -14.08 -7.57 -1.17
N PRO A 142 -13.29 -8.50 -1.72
CA PRO A 142 -13.44 -9.91 -1.42
C PRO A 142 -13.18 -10.18 0.07
N ASP A 143 -13.65 -11.30 0.56
CA ASP A 143 -13.37 -11.70 1.94
C ASP A 143 -11.87 -11.94 2.15
N VAL A 144 -11.21 -10.96 2.74
CA VAL A 144 -9.77 -10.98 3.01
C VAL A 144 -9.37 -12.01 4.07
N SER A 145 -10.34 -12.46 4.89
CA SER A 145 -10.11 -13.50 5.91
C SER A 145 -9.70 -14.83 5.28
N LEU A 146 -10.17 -15.11 4.07
CA LEU A 146 -9.80 -16.30 3.29
C LEU A 146 -8.29 -16.36 2.98
N ILE A 147 -7.62 -15.21 2.98
CA ILE A 147 -6.17 -15.10 2.76
C ILE A 147 -5.44 -14.95 4.08
N LEU A 148 -5.85 -14.00 4.92
CA LEU A 148 -5.12 -13.59 6.12
C LEU A 148 -5.33 -14.50 7.34
N ASN A 149 -6.43 -15.26 7.41
CA ASN A 149 -6.76 -16.14 8.54
C ASN A 149 -6.41 -17.61 8.23
N LYS A 150 -5.24 -17.85 7.64
CA LYS A 150 -4.75 -19.22 7.42
C LYS A 150 -4.02 -19.73 8.64
N ASP A 151 -4.16 -21.03 8.87
CA ASP A 151 -3.34 -21.72 9.85
C ASP A 151 -1.89 -21.77 9.34
N CYS A 152 -1.00 -21.10 10.04
CA CYS A 152 0.41 -20.99 9.70
C CYS A 152 1.28 -21.09 10.96
N LYS A 153 2.57 -21.36 10.77
CA LYS A 153 3.56 -21.56 11.83
C LYS A 153 4.66 -20.51 11.72
N PRO A 154 4.42 -19.27 12.18
CA PRO A 154 5.39 -18.22 12.06
C PRO A 154 6.60 -18.48 12.96
N GLU A 155 7.78 -18.40 12.39
CA GLU A 155 9.07 -18.47 13.07
C GLU A 155 9.79 -17.09 12.96
N PRO A 156 10.73 -16.76 13.83
CA PRO A 156 11.54 -15.55 13.65
C PRO A 156 12.19 -15.52 12.27
N LEU A 157 12.27 -14.33 11.67
CA LEU A 157 12.96 -14.17 10.39
C LEU A 157 14.42 -14.61 10.55
N PRO A 158 14.95 -15.49 9.68
CA PRO A 158 16.35 -15.94 9.77
C PRO A 158 17.32 -14.76 9.72
N GLU A 159 18.36 -14.81 10.57
CA GLU A 159 19.42 -13.82 10.59
C GLU A 159 20.14 -13.75 9.22
N GLY A 160 20.48 -12.54 8.77
CA GLY A 160 21.14 -12.33 7.48
C GLY A 160 20.23 -12.49 6.24
N PHE A 161 18.94 -12.76 6.39
CA PHE A 161 18.03 -12.99 5.27
C PHE A 161 18.04 -11.84 4.25
N TYR A 162 17.87 -10.59 4.69
CA TYR A 162 17.81 -9.44 3.78
C TYR A 162 19.20 -9.04 3.25
N GLU A 163 20.26 -9.32 3.97
CA GLU A 163 21.63 -9.16 3.48
C GLU A 163 21.91 -10.17 2.35
N ALA A 164 21.56 -11.42 2.54
CA ALA A 164 21.63 -12.44 1.50
C ALA A 164 20.79 -12.05 0.26
N LEU A 165 19.60 -11.49 0.45
CA LEU A 165 18.76 -11.01 -0.63
C LEU A 165 19.42 -9.90 -1.45
N LYS A 166 20.07 -8.94 -0.79
CA LYS A 166 20.83 -7.85 -1.43
C LYS A 166 22.01 -8.39 -2.25
N ASN A 167 22.70 -9.40 -1.74
CA ASN A 167 23.85 -10.03 -2.39
C ASN A 167 23.44 -10.87 -3.63
N ILE A 168 22.27 -11.48 -3.60
CA ILE A 168 21.74 -12.33 -4.69
C ILE A 168 21.11 -11.51 -5.82
N GLU A 169 20.44 -10.41 -5.50
CA GLU A 169 19.66 -9.62 -6.46
C GLU A 169 20.40 -9.23 -7.76
N PRO A 170 21.69 -8.83 -7.74
CA PRO A 170 22.43 -8.50 -8.97
C PRO A 170 22.59 -9.69 -9.92
N PHE A 171 22.55 -10.91 -9.41
CA PHE A 171 22.73 -12.14 -10.17
C PHE A 171 21.40 -12.77 -10.61
N SER A 172 20.26 -12.21 -10.19
CA SER A 172 18.95 -12.70 -10.60
C SER A 172 18.58 -12.17 -11.97
N GLU A 173 18.11 -13.06 -12.85
CA GLU A 173 17.72 -12.74 -14.21
C GLU A 173 16.36 -12.05 -14.30
N GLY A 174 16.14 -11.36 -15.43
CA GLY A 174 14.89 -10.68 -15.75
C GLY A 174 14.86 -9.21 -15.34
N LYS A 175 13.71 -8.58 -15.62
CA LYS A 175 13.44 -7.21 -15.16
C LYS A 175 13.21 -7.22 -13.65
N ASP A 176 13.35 -6.06 -12.97
CA ASP A 176 13.16 -5.96 -11.52
C ASP A 176 11.83 -6.53 -11.01
N THR A 177 10.79 -6.50 -11.84
CA THR A 177 9.48 -7.08 -11.53
C THR A 177 9.43 -8.60 -11.64
N GLU A 178 10.45 -9.23 -12.23
CA GLU A 178 10.52 -10.66 -12.55
C GLU A 178 11.60 -11.37 -11.73
N LYS A 179 12.58 -10.64 -11.20
CA LYS A 179 13.67 -11.20 -10.39
C LYS A 179 13.13 -11.97 -9.17
N CYS A 180 13.52 -13.23 -9.08
CA CYS A 180 13.11 -14.12 -8.01
C CYS A 180 14.30 -14.63 -7.22
N VAL A 181 14.05 -14.94 -5.95
CA VAL A 181 14.93 -15.74 -5.10
C VAL A 181 14.33 -17.11 -4.89
N TYR A 182 15.16 -18.13 -4.95
CA TYR A 182 14.80 -19.54 -4.76
C TYR A 182 15.30 -20.01 -3.40
N PHE A 183 14.43 -20.68 -2.65
CA PHE A 183 14.75 -21.21 -1.33
C PHE A 183 15.21 -22.66 -1.47
N VAL A 184 16.41 -22.91 -1.02
CA VAL A 184 17.01 -24.26 -0.93
C VAL A 184 17.45 -24.51 0.49
N ASP A 185 17.69 -25.76 0.87
CA ASP A 185 18.03 -26.09 2.25
C ASP A 185 19.30 -25.35 2.71
N GLY A 186 19.15 -24.51 3.71
CA GLY A 186 20.20 -23.69 4.29
C GLY A 186 20.64 -22.47 3.48
N ALA A 187 20.00 -22.15 2.35
CA ALA A 187 20.46 -21.07 1.48
C ALA A 187 19.37 -20.40 0.64
N LEU A 188 19.69 -19.21 0.14
CA LEU A 188 18.96 -18.52 -0.93
C LEU A 188 19.78 -18.60 -2.22
N GLN A 189 19.12 -18.70 -3.38
CA GLN A 189 19.75 -18.78 -4.69
C GLN A 189 19.10 -17.81 -5.69
N SER A 190 19.92 -17.27 -6.61
CA SER A 190 19.46 -16.39 -7.69
C SER A 190 18.79 -17.14 -8.85
N HIS A 191 19.13 -18.40 -9.05
CA HIS A 191 18.63 -19.26 -10.12
C HIS A 191 18.09 -20.57 -9.54
N ARG A 192 17.26 -21.24 -10.32
CA ARG A 192 16.68 -22.53 -9.94
C ARG A 192 17.72 -23.65 -9.94
N ASP A 193 18.60 -23.65 -10.93
CA ASP A 193 19.65 -24.65 -11.12
C ASP A 193 20.97 -24.16 -10.53
N LYS A 194 21.68 -25.04 -9.81
CA LYS A 194 22.92 -24.71 -9.07
C LYS A 194 24.15 -24.40 -9.95
N ILE A 195 24.01 -24.51 -11.27
CA ILE A 195 25.17 -24.45 -12.19
C ILE A 195 25.63 -23.00 -12.43
N GLU A 196 24.70 -22.04 -12.37
CA GLU A 196 24.98 -20.63 -12.61
C GLU A 196 24.29 -19.75 -11.56
N GLY A 197 24.88 -18.58 -11.26
CA GLY A 197 24.30 -17.58 -10.36
C GLY A 197 24.95 -17.54 -8.98
N ALA A 198 24.30 -16.79 -8.08
CA ALA A 198 24.74 -16.58 -6.71
C ALA A 198 23.97 -17.47 -5.74
N VAL A 199 24.68 -17.92 -4.69
CA VAL A 199 24.14 -18.65 -3.54
C VAL A 199 24.61 -17.94 -2.29
N CYS A 200 23.70 -17.68 -1.34
CA CYS A 200 24.02 -17.16 -0.02
C CYS A 200 23.48 -18.14 1.04
N GLU A 201 24.34 -18.57 1.95
CA GLU A 201 23.93 -19.36 3.10
C GLU A 201 23.08 -18.53 4.05
N VAL A 202 21.93 -19.06 4.44
CA VAL A 202 21.02 -18.47 5.43
C VAL A 202 20.52 -19.63 6.29
N PRO A 203 21.13 -19.85 7.46
CA PRO A 203 20.72 -20.92 8.35
C PRO A 203 19.24 -20.85 8.72
N GLY A 204 18.55 -21.98 8.71
CA GLY A 204 17.12 -22.06 9.00
C GLY A 204 16.20 -21.98 7.79
N ILE A 205 16.68 -21.57 6.61
CA ILE A 205 15.92 -21.69 5.36
C ILE A 205 15.79 -23.15 4.98
N LYS A 206 14.56 -23.55 4.62
CA LYS A 206 14.24 -24.89 4.10
C LYS A 206 13.91 -24.78 2.61
N HIS A 207 13.96 -25.89 1.90
CA HIS A 207 13.49 -25.92 0.52
C HIS A 207 12.03 -25.46 0.44
N GLY A 208 11.72 -24.55 -0.48
CA GLY A 208 10.39 -23.93 -0.53
C GLY A 208 10.07 -23.23 -1.84
N PRO A 209 9.02 -22.39 -1.82
CA PRO A 209 8.63 -21.61 -2.98
C PRO A 209 9.66 -20.54 -3.33
N ALA A 210 9.59 -20.02 -4.54
CA ALA A 210 10.32 -18.85 -4.97
C ALA A 210 9.49 -17.59 -4.69
N PHE A 211 10.18 -16.48 -4.40
CA PHE A 211 9.53 -15.19 -4.17
C PHE A 211 10.19 -14.08 -4.99
N ASN A 212 9.40 -13.09 -5.38
CA ASN A 212 9.92 -11.90 -6.04
C ASN A 212 10.75 -11.04 -5.08
N ILE A 213 12.00 -10.74 -5.43
CA ILE A 213 12.96 -10.02 -4.58
C ILE A 213 12.47 -8.61 -4.24
N LYS A 214 11.95 -7.88 -5.21
CA LYS A 214 11.45 -6.51 -4.99
C LYS A 214 10.31 -6.47 -3.99
N ARG A 215 9.41 -7.48 -4.03
CA ARG A 215 8.30 -7.58 -3.08
C ARG A 215 8.77 -7.93 -1.68
N LEU A 216 9.72 -8.86 -1.54
CA LEU A 216 10.34 -9.17 -0.26
C LEU A 216 11.01 -7.94 0.36
N LYS A 217 11.78 -7.19 -0.41
CA LYS A 217 12.44 -5.95 0.07
C LYS A 217 11.43 -4.89 0.50
N ARG A 218 10.28 -4.79 -0.17
CA ARG A 218 9.25 -3.81 0.18
C ARG A 218 8.60 -4.05 1.54
N ILE A 219 8.59 -5.29 2.02
CA ILE A 219 8.04 -5.67 3.32
C ILE A 219 9.10 -5.79 4.43
N GLU A 220 10.36 -5.53 4.15
CA GLU A 220 11.51 -5.70 5.08
C GLU A 220 11.25 -5.06 6.45
N HIS A 221 10.73 -3.83 6.47
CA HIS A 221 10.48 -3.07 7.69
C HIS A 221 9.22 -3.49 8.47
N CYS A 222 8.40 -4.38 7.89
CA CYS A 222 7.14 -4.85 8.48
C CYS A 222 7.27 -6.21 9.18
N ILE A 223 8.38 -6.94 9.01
CA ILE A 223 8.48 -8.34 9.38
C ILE A 223 9.27 -8.55 10.67
N GLN A 224 8.69 -9.31 11.59
CA GLN A 224 9.36 -9.86 12.77
C GLN A 224 9.38 -11.39 12.74
N THR A 225 8.24 -11.99 12.37
CA THR A 225 8.10 -13.43 12.21
C THR A 225 7.46 -13.78 10.88
N VAL A 226 7.75 -14.96 10.36
CA VAL A 226 7.38 -15.37 9.02
C VAL A 226 7.14 -16.88 8.91
N ASP A 227 6.19 -17.25 8.09
CA ASP A 227 6.01 -18.62 7.59
C ASP A 227 6.16 -18.61 6.06
N PHE A 228 7.24 -19.17 5.55
CA PHE A 228 7.54 -19.22 4.13
C PHE A 228 6.90 -20.42 3.41
N TYR A 229 6.43 -21.42 4.15
CA TYR A 229 6.24 -22.76 3.61
C TYR A 229 4.78 -23.19 3.52
N SER A 230 3.89 -22.49 4.22
CA SER A 230 2.48 -22.81 4.18
C SER A 230 1.83 -22.31 2.89
N HIS A 231 1.18 -23.21 2.15
CA HIS A 231 0.29 -22.87 1.02
C HIS A 231 0.92 -22.14 -0.19
N ASN A 232 2.22 -22.25 -0.45
CA ASN A 232 2.93 -21.46 -1.49
C ASN A 232 2.73 -19.94 -1.35
N VAL A 233 2.53 -19.50 -0.13
CA VAL A 233 2.34 -18.09 0.28
C VAL A 233 3.21 -17.88 1.50
N MET A 234 3.95 -16.80 1.52
CA MET A 234 4.64 -16.35 2.72
C MET A 234 3.67 -15.55 3.56
N TYR A 235 3.45 -15.96 4.79
CA TYR A 235 2.74 -15.18 5.80
C TYR A 235 3.74 -14.48 6.70
N PHE A 236 3.51 -13.22 7.02
CA PHE A 236 4.41 -12.44 7.86
C PHE A 236 3.64 -11.60 8.88
N TYR A 237 4.30 -11.37 10.01
CA TYR A 237 3.75 -10.64 11.15
C TYR A 237 4.81 -9.69 11.70
N GLY A 238 4.36 -8.53 12.17
CA GLY A 238 5.20 -7.51 12.79
C GLY A 238 4.42 -6.67 13.79
N ALA A 239 4.99 -5.56 14.23
CA ALA A 239 4.35 -4.66 15.20
C ALA A 239 3.11 -3.98 14.60
N GLY A 240 1.93 -4.48 14.97
CA GLY A 240 0.65 -3.96 14.45
C GLY A 240 0.37 -4.27 12.99
N VAL A 241 1.08 -5.23 12.38
CA VAL A 241 0.87 -5.64 10.99
C VAL A 241 0.85 -7.16 10.85
N ARG A 242 0.10 -7.62 9.85
CA ARG A 242 0.25 -8.95 9.26
C ARG A 242 0.07 -8.88 7.75
N GLY A 243 0.55 -9.85 7.06
CA GLY A 243 0.35 -9.89 5.61
C GLY A 243 0.65 -11.24 4.98
N ALA A 244 0.42 -11.27 3.67
CA ALA A 244 0.64 -12.43 2.83
C ALA A 244 1.33 -11.99 1.52
N LEU A 245 2.36 -12.71 1.12
CA LEU A 245 3.05 -12.55 -0.15
C LEU A 245 2.93 -13.84 -0.96
N ALA A 246 2.35 -13.73 -2.15
CA ALA A 246 2.25 -14.86 -3.05
C ALA A 246 3.62 -15.33 -3.53
N GLY A 247 3.86 -16.65 -3.44
CA GLY A 247 4.99 -17.29 -4.09
C GLY A 247 4.85 -17.23 -5.61
N VAL A 248 5.97 -17.25 -6.30
CA VAL A 248 6.00 -17.31 -7.77
C VAL A 248 5.65 -18.73 -8.21
N SER A 249 4.59 -18.87 -9.01
CA SER A 249 4.22 -20.14 -9.61
C SER A 249 5.31 -20.59 -10.59
N LYS A 250 5.53 -21.89 -10.60
CA LYS A 250 6.52 -22.57 -11.47
C LYS A 250 6.05 -22.59 -12.91
#